data_4e3007573070876cba266fc71e86de8e
#
_entry.id   4e3007573070876cba266fc71e86de8e
#
_cell.length_a   1.000
_cell.length_b   1.000
_cell.length_c   1.000
_cell.angle_alpha   90.00
_cell.angle_beta   90.00
_cell.angle_gamma   90.00
#
_symmetry.space_group_name_H-M   'P 1'
#
loop_
_entity.id
_entity.type
_entity.pdbx_description
1 polymer ?
#
loop_
_entity_poly.entity_id
_entity_poly.type
_entity_poly.pdbx_seq_one_letter_code
_entity_poly.pdbx_strand_id
1 'polypeptide(L)'
;MKLAKLSLVAMVVAGLASSSFAADTLADAFKNGKVTGELRAWYFDRDTGNANPATSIPGGAPAGTLGKGNADLFSTGVILGYITDSLYGLSFGATFQGNYAPFADKDAKNLYAPDMYGSGAVLSEAYVTYTLGKTTAKVGRQFIASPLVNSSGSRMIKEAFQAAVLINTDLPNTTLVAGYSDKFQGRTSDYDKSVAGGDSEMPSFKKEAVFYGTGSANGGSNVFGFDGAYTAAAINKSIPNLTLTGQYLFVNAVELTNGGDANVFYAEGNYVVPLSNMKLLIDATYRGSRTSNATFDSFHVEGDMYQGRIGISELAGFNASFAYSTVSSDQSVLLGAGNGPTTYTAPLIKGAEVTSGANTDAYKVEVGYDFTKVGVTGLKVLGQYTKINQDKPTITGTVLNSVSADTESTYWSGQIAYDIPSLKGLTLSLEYEDAKKEDTATVNSNELRFRANYKF
;
A
#
# COMPACT_ATOMS: atom_id res chain seq x y z
N MET A 1 -17.73 6.35 -3.10
CA MET A 1 -16.59 6.38 -2.18
C MET A 1 -16.14 7.82 -2.07
N LYS A 2 -16.06 8.40 -0.86
CA LYS A 2 -15.07 9.44 -0.71
C LYS A 2 -13.79 8.71 -1.08
N LEU A 3 -13.13 9.10 -2.17
CA LEU A 3 -11.72 8.86 -2.37
C LEU A 3 -11.05 9.56 -1.18
N ALA A 4 -11.14 8.90 -0.02
CA ALA A 4 -10.40 9.28 1.13
C ALA A 4 -8.95 8.89 0.79
N LYS A 5 -8.29 9.78 0.04
CA LYS A 5 -6.92 10.03 0.37
C LYS A 5 -7.00 10.52 1.82
N LEU A 6 -6.95 9.56 2.75
CA LEU A 6 -6.58 9.87 4.11
C LEU A 6 -5.22 10.53 3.95
N SER A 7 -5.22 11.87 3.96
CA SER A 7 -3.98 12.61 3.92
C SER A 7 -3.10 12.06 5.05
N LEU A 8 -1.80 12.02 4.86
CA LEU A 8 -0.82 11.70 5.90
C LEU A 8 -1.22 12.28 7.26
N VAL A 9 -1.77 13.50 7.25
CA VAL A 9 -2.33 14.20 8.41
C VAL A 9 -3.54 13.48 9.01
N ALA A 10 -4.46 12.94 8.23
CA ALA A 10 -5.67 12.34 8.79
C ALA A 10 -5.41 11.02 9.52
N MET A 11 -4.44 10.21 9.08
CA MET A 11 -4.10 8.97 9.76
C MET A 11 -3.20 9.19 10.99
N VAL A 12 -2.31 10.17 10.95
CA VAL A 12 -1.46 10.52 12.08
C VAL A 12 -2.25 11.33 13.12
N VAL A 13 -3.11 12.25 12.69
CA VAL A 13 -3.96 13.07 13.56
C VAL A 13 -5.13 12.26 14.16
N ALA A 14 -5.67 11.27 13.45
CA ALA A 14 -6.71 10.40 14.02
C ALA A 14 -6.22 9.56 15.22
N GLY A 15 -4.92 9.25 15.26
CA GLY A 15 -4.27 8.66 16.44
C GLY A 15 -3.86 9.68 17.52
N LEU A 16 -3.86 10.98 17.18
CA LEU A 16 -3.40 12.07 18.06
C LEU A 16 -4.53 12.97 18.58
N ALA A 17 -5.75 12.84 18.07
CA ALA A 17 -6.92 13.53 18.60
C ALA A 17 -7.36 12.88 19.92
N SER A 18 -6.46 12.83 20.92
CA SER A 18 -6.85 12.58 22.29
C SER A 18 -7.53 13.83 22.85
N SER A 19 -8.66 13.61 23.47
CA SER A 19 -9.46 14.59 24.21
C SER A 19 -8.61 15.53 25.06
N SER A 20 -9.09 16.74 25.23
CA SER A 20 -8.52 17.83 26.01
C SER A 20 -8.42 17.59 27.55
N PHE A 21 -8.48 16.35 28.00
CA PHE A 21 -8.29 15.99 29.41
C PHE A 21 -7.04 15.08 29.48
N ALA A 22 -5.92 15.67 29.91
CA ALA A 22 -4.74 14.87 30.26
C ALA A 22 -5.05 14.08 31.53
N ALA A 23 -4.62 12.83 31.60
CA ALA A 23 -4.73 12.05 32.82
C ALA A 23 -3.86 12.66 33.95
N ASP A 24 -4.36 12.68 35.18
CA ASP A 24 -3.63 13.20 36.32
C ASP A 24 -2.59 12.21 36.87
N THR A 25 -2.82 10.93 36.67
CA THR A 25 -1.93 9.83 37.10
C THR A 25 -1.69 8.80 36.00
N LEU A 26 -0.65 8.03 36.17
CA LEU A 26 -0.37 6.91 35.25
C LEU A 26 -1.51 5.88 35.24
N ALA A 27 -2.12 5.61 36.39
CA ALA A 27 -3.26 4.71 36.50
C ALA A 27 -4.46 5.24 35.71
N ASP A 28 -4.74 6.55 35.77
CA ASP A 28 -5.81 7.19 35.01
C ASP A 28 -5.51 7.15 33.50
N ALA A 29 -4.26 7.36 33.10
CA ALA A 29 -3.87 7.25 31.69
C ALA A 29 -4.19 5.86 31.12
N PHE A 30 -3.91 4.81 31.87
CA PHE A 30 -4.28 3.45 31.47
C PHE A 30 -5.80 3.20 31.55
N LYS A 31 -6.47 3.65 32.59
CA LYS A 31 -7.91 3.46 32.75
C LYS A 31 -8.74 4.14 31.67
N ASN A 32 -8.33 5.35 31.26
CA ASN A 32 -9.01 6.17 30.25
C ASN A 32 -8.52 5.87 28.83
N GLY A 33 -7.64 4.89 28.66
CA GLY A 33 -7.12 4.47 27.36
C GLY A 33 -8.23 3.95 26.45
N LYS A 34 -7.94 3.95 25.15
CA LYS A 34 -8.88 3.53 24.10
C LYS A 34 -8.48 2.19 23.52
N VAL A 35 -9.44 1.27 23.44
CA VAL A 35 -9.34 0.03 22.68
C VAL A 35 -9.91 0.27 21.30
N THR A 36 -9.24 -0.26 20.28
CA THR A 36 -9.74 -0.35 18.91
C THR A 36 -9.58 -1.76 18.42
N GLY A 37 -10.50 -2.23 17.61
CA GLY A 37 -10.42 -3.58 17.08
C GLY A 37 -10.99 -3.71 15.68
N GLU A 38 -10.51 -4.74 14.98
CA GLU A 38 -11.06 -5.17 13.70
C GLU A 38 -11.03 -6.69 13.64
N LEU A 39 -12.20 -7.30 13.41
CA LEU A 39 -12.31 -8.71 13.06
C LEU A 39 -12.40 -8.82 11.54
N ARG A 40 -11.70 -9.79 10.97
CA ARG A 40 -11.61 -10.03 9.53
C ARG A 40 -12.03 -11.47 9.22
N ALA A 41 -12.86 -11.63 8.19
CA ALA A 41 -13.14 -12.92 7.57
C ALA A 41 -13.08 -12.68 6.06
N TRP A 42 -12.06 -13.22 5.42
CA TRP A 42 -11.74 -12.96 4.02
C TRP A 42 -11.64 -14.25 3.22
N TYR A 43 -12.19 -14.24 2.03
CA TYR A 43 -12.05 -15.30 1.05
C TYR A 43 -11.45 -14.73 -0.23
N PHE A 44 -10.37 -15.33 -0.70
CA PHE A 44 -9.69 -14.98 -1.93
C PHE A 44 -9.64 -16.21 -2.83
N ASP A 45 -9.92 -16.00 -4.10
CA ASP A 45 -9.76 -17.00 -5.15
C ASP A 45 -8.89 -16.36 -6.23
N ARG A 46 -7.72 -16.93 -6.48
CA ARG A 46 -6.70 -16.38 -7.37
C ARG A 46 -6.31 -17.40 -8.43
N ASP A 47 -6.36 -16.96 -9.70
CA ASP A 47 -5.76 -17.65 -10.83
C ASP A 47 -4.67 -16.75 -11.45
N THR A 48 -3.43 -17.24 -11.46
CA THR A 48 -2.29 -16.49 -12.01
C THR A 48 -2.13 -16.68 -13.52
N GLY A 49 -2.95 -17.53 -14.15
CA GLY A 49 -2.88 -17.87 -15.57
C GLY A 49 -1.68 -18.78 -15.94
N ASN A 50 -0.82 -19.09 -14.99
CA ASN A 50 0.35 -19.94 -15.20
C ASN A 50 0.13 -21.32 -14.57
N ALA A 51 0.05 -22.34 -15.43
CA ALA A 51 -0.05 -23.74 -14.97
C ALA A 51 1.23 -24.23 -14.26
N ASN A 52 2.34 -23.48 -14.34
CA ASN A 52 3.60 -23.85 -13.70
C ASN A 52 4.44 -22.60 -13.33
N PRO A 53 4.24 -22.01 -12.16
CA PRO A 53 5.02 -20.87 -11.70
C PRO A 53 6.53 -21.15 -11.54
N ALA A 54 6.96 -22.43 -11.63
CA ALA A 54 8.36 -22.84 -11.49
C ALA A 54 9.30 -22.35 -12.58
N THR A 55 8.79 -22.01 -13.76
CA THR A 55 9.67 -21.65 -14.89
C THR A 55 10.17 -20.21 -14.87
N SER A 56 9.68 -19.39 -13.95
CA SER A 56 10.03 -17.96 -13.88
C SER A 56 11.00 -17.58 -12.74
N ILE A 57 11.61 -18.55 -12.05
CA ILE A 57 12.54 -18.28 -10.94
C ILE A 57 13.99 -18.46 -11.41
N PRO A 58 14.83 -17.40 -11.39
CA PRO A 58 16.26 -17.56 -11.51
C PRO A 58 16.80 -18.39 -10.33
N GLY A 59 17.28 -19.60 -10.61
CA GLY A 59 17.80 -20.51 -9.58
C GLY A 59 17.00 -21.79 -9.37
N GLY A 60 15.86 -21.94 -10.04
CA GLY A 60 15.11 -23.18 -10.22
C GLY A 60 14.78 -23.97 -8.93
N ALA A 61 13.53 -23.89 -8.46
CA ALA A 61 13.04 -24.92 -7.56
C ALA A 61 12.92 -26.27 -8.31
N PRO A 62 13.17 -27.42 -7.65
CA PRO A 62 13.04 -28.73 -8.28
C PRO A 62 11.65 -28.92 -8.92
N ALA A 63 11.62 -29.47 -10.13
CA ALA A 63 10.35 -29.79 -10.81
C ALA A 63 9.46 -30.66 -9.91
N GLY A 64 8.23 -30.23 -9.67
CA GLY A 64 7.25 -30.90 -8.82
C GLY A 64 7.06 -30.30 -7.43
N THR A 65 7.77 -29.23 -7.07
CA THR A 65 7.66 -28.56 -5.76
C THR A 65 6.59 -27.46 -5.74
N LEU A 66 6.06 -27.09 -6.89
CA LEU A 66 5.14 -25.95 -7.04
C LEU A 66 3.72 -26.43 -7.27
N GLY A 67 2.81 -25.82 -6.52
CA GLY A 67 1.38 -26.02 -6.65
C GLY A 67 0.82 -25.48 -7.97
N LYS A 68 -0.48 -25.67 -8.17
CA LYS A 68 -1.22 -25.09 -9.29
C LYS A 68 -1.15 -23.55 -9.20
N GLY A 69 -1.18 -22.88 -10.37
CA GLY A 69 -1.26 -21.43 -10.46
C GLY A 69 -2.61 -20.85 -9.98
N ASN A 70 -3.55 -21.68 -9.54
CA ASN A 70 -4.84 -21.32 -9.02
C ASN A 70 -5.10 -21.99 -7.66
N ALA A 71 -5.64 -21.23 -6.72
CA ALA A 71 -6.11 -21.71 -5.43
C ALA A 71 -7.02 -20.66 -4.78
N ASP A 72 -7.86 -21.14 -3.87
CA ASP A 72 -8.65 -20.29 -2.99
C ASP A 72 -8.16 -20.37 -1.53
N LEU A 73 -8.41 -19.33 -0.78
CA LEU A 73 -8.02 -19.22 0.63
C LEU A 73 -9.11 -18.52 1.43
N PHE A 74 -9.65 -19.22 2.45
CA PHE A 74 -10.39 -18.55 3.52
C PHE A 74 -9.48 -18.29 4.71
N SER A 75 -9.52 -17.05 5.22
CA SER A 75 -8.68 -16.61 6.32
C SER A 75 -9.46 -15.76 7.29
N THR A 76 -9.21 -15.96 8.59
CA THR A 76 -9.77 -15.15 9.67
C THR A 76 -8.68 -14.42 10.39
N GLY A 77 -8.95 -13.19 10.85
CA GLY A 77 -7.95 -12.39 11.53
C GLY A 77 -8.53 -11.44 12.56
N VAL A 78 -7.66 -10.99 13.43
CA VAL A 78 -7.96 -9.98 14.45
C VAL A 78 -6.87 -8.93 14.45
N ILE A 79 -7.27 -7.67 14.54
CA ILE A 79 -6.39 -6.56 14.91
C ILE A 79 -6.95 -6.00 16.20
N LEU A 80 -6.12 -5.91 17.23
CA LEU A 80 -6.50 -5.38 18.53
C LEU A 80 -5.47 -4.35 18.97
N GLY A 81 -5.89 -3.09 19.01
CA GLY A 81 -5.09 -1.95 19.41
C GLY A 81 -5.53 -1.37 20.75
N TYR A 82 -4.56 -0.88 21.49
CA TYR A 82 -4.79 -0.09 22.71
C TYR A 82 -3.86 1.11 22.71
N ILE A 83 -4.36 2.28 23.11
CA ILE A 83 -3.59 3.48 23.36
C ILE A 83 -4.00 4.09 24.69
N THR A 84 -3.03 4.43 25.56
CA THR A 84 -3.31 5.15 26.81
C THR A 84 -3.82 6.55 26.53
N ASP A 85 -4.54 7.13 27.48
CA ASP A 85 -4.73 8.57 27.48
C ASP A 85 -3.38 9.29 27.70
N SER A 86 -3.35 10.59 27.43
CA SER A 86 -2.13 11.40 27.55
C SER A 86 -1.85 11.75 29.01
N LEU A 87 -0.62 11.47 29.47
CA LEU A 87 -0.09 11.93 30.76
C LEU A 87 1.05 12.90 30.50
N TYR A 88 0.84 14.20 30.75
CA TYR A 88 1.82 15.27 30.47
C TYR A 88 2.37 15.24 29.03
N GLY A 89 1.52 14.92 28.06
CA GLY A 89 1.87 14.80 26.65
C GLY A 89 2.40 13.42 26.23
N LEU A 90 2.64 12.50 27.14
CA LEU A 90 3.09 11.13 26.87
C LEU A 90 1.89 10.19 26.71
N SER A 91 1.94 9.30 25.70
CA SER A 91 1.02 8.18 25.54
C SER A 91 1.77 6.94 25.04
N PHE A 92 1.24 5.76 25.36
CA PHE A 92 1.77 4.45 24.92
C PHE A 92 0.73 3.76 24.07
N GLY A 93 1.15 3.17 22.97
CA GLY A 93 0.27 2.39 22.10
C GLY A 93 0.85 1.01 21.78
N ALA A 94 -0.04 0.03 21.66
CA ALA A 94 0.29 -1.32 21.22
C ALA A 94 -0.83 -1.87 20.34
N THR A 95 -0.46 -2.61 19.28
CA THR A 95 -1.42 -3.28 18.38
C THR A 95 -0.93 -4.70 18.06
N PHE A 96 -1.75 -5.67 18.37
CA PHE A 96 -1.59 -7.06 17.95
C PHE A 96 -2.37 -7.33 16.68
N GLN A 97 -1.81 -8.16 15.82
CA GLN A 97 -2.47 -8.73 14.67
C GLN A 97 -2.36 -10.25 14.71
N GLY A 98 -3.45 -10.94 14.42
CA GLY A 98 -3.48 -12.39 14.32
C GLY A 98 -4.13 -12.83 13.02
N ASN A 99 -3.70 -13.98 12.51
CA ASN A 99 -4.23 -14.61 11.31
C ASN A 99 -4.31 -16.13 11.50
N TYR A 100 -5.35 -16.73 10.93
CA TYR A 100 -5.52 -18.17 10.85
C TYR A 100 -6.33 -18.55 9.60
N ALA A 101 -5.82 -19.52 8.83
CA ALA A 101 -6.45 -20.04 7.62
C ALA A 101 -6.83 -21.51 7.84
N PRO A 102 -8.04 -21.82 8.35
CA PRO A 102 -8.41 -23.15 8.86
C PRO A 102 -8.49 -24.24 7.79
N PHE A 103 -8.75 -23.88 6.54
CA PHE A 103 -9.04 -24.84 5.47
C PHE A 103 -8.04 -24.80 4.32
N ALA A 104 -6.88 -24.12 4.53
CA ALA A 104 -5.86 -24.01 3.49
C ALA A 104 -5.28 -25.38 3.15
N ASP A 105 -5.46 -25.81 1.91
CA ASP A 105 -4.80 -26.97 1.35
C ASP A 105 -3.35 -26.65 0.92
N LYS A 106 -2.64 -27.59 0.32
CA LYS A 106 -1.25 -27.41 -0.09
C LYS A 106 -1.10 -26.35 -1.18
N ASP A 107 -2.03 -26.29 -2.13
CA ASP A 107 -1.96 -25.33 -3.25
C ASP A 107 -2.22 -23.92 -2.74
N ALA A 108 -3.20 -23.73 -1.86
CA ALA A 108 -3.47 -22.47 -1.18
C ALA A 108 -2.28 -22.02 -0.32
N LYS A 109 -1.69 -22.91 0.49
CA LYS A 109 -0.51 -22.61 1.29
C LYS A 109 0.65 -22.11 0.43
N ASN A 110 0.92 -22.75 -0.69
CA ASN A 110 1.98 -22.36 -1.61
C ASN A 110 1.69 -21.01 -2.29
N LEU A 111 0.48 -20.83 -2.83
CA LEU A 111 0.14 -19.63 -3.60
C LEU A 111 0.05 -18.37 -2.73
N TYR A 112 -0.42 -18.51 -1.49
CA TYR A 112 -0.67 -17.39 -0.59
C TYR A 112 0.39 -17.21 0.52
N ALA A 113 1.42 -18.06 0.57
CA ALA A 113 2.48 -17.94 1.58
C ALA A 113 3.15 -16.56 1.62
N PRO A 114 3.42 -15.88 0.48
CA PRO A 114 4.08 -14.59 0.52
C PRO A 114 3.19 -13.46 1.04
N ASP A 115 1.86 -13.60 1.02
CA ASP A 115 1.00 -12.43 1.25
C ASP A 115 -0.21 -12.64 2.17
N MET A 116 -0.85 -13.81 2.17
CA MET A 116 -2.10 -14.04 2.91
C MET A 116 -2.08 -15.22 3.86
N TYR A 117 -1.28 -16.26 3.55
CA TYR A 117 -1.21 -17.44 4.37
C TYR A 117 -0.08 -17.31 5.40
N GLY A 118 -0.44 -17.32 6.67
CA GLY A 118 0.46 -17.35 7.81
C GLY A 118 -0.40 -17.53 9.07
N SER A 119 0.06 -18.32 10.02
CA SER A 119 -0.70 -18.61 11.25
C SER A 119 0.01 -18.08 12.48
N GLY A 120 -0.74 -17.50 13.42
CA GLY A 120 -0.23 -16.99 14.68
C GLY A 120 -0.60 -15.54 14.97
N ALA A 121 0.18 -14.87 15.80
CA ALA A 121 -0.01 -13.47 16.16
C ALA A 121 1.32 -12.72 16.23
N VAL A 122 1.27 -11.41 15.92
CA VAL A 122 2.42 -10.51 15.95
C VAL A 122 2.07 -9.19 16.64
N LEU A 123 3.01 -8.65 17.43
CA LEU A 123 2.94 -7.30 17.98
C LEU A 123 3.47 -6.32 16.93
N SER A 124 2.57 -5.76 16.11
CA SER A 124 2.93 -4.89 14.99
C SER A 124 3.12 -3.43 15.39
N GLU A 125 2.44 -2.96 16.43
CA GLU A 125 2.73 -1.65 17.00
C GLU A 125 3.11 -1.78 18.47
N ALA A 126 4.16 -1.06 18.86
CA ALA A 126 4.58 -0.85 20.24
C ALA A 126 5.39 0.44 20.25
N TYR A 127 4.76 1.54 20.70
CA TYR A 127 5.35 2.87 20.57
C TYR A 127 5.02 3.77 21.76
N VAL A 128 5.84 4.80 21.88
CA VAL A 128 5.58 5.97 22.73
C VAL A 128 5.34 7.17 21.84
N THR A 129 4.36 8.01 22.22
CA THR A 129 4.20 9.34 21.65
C THR A 129 4.45 10.40 22.71
N TYR A 130 5.04 11.52 22.30
CA TYR A 130 5.15 12.72 23.10
C TYR A 130 4.69 13.93 22.29
N THR A 131 3.72 14.66 22.84
CA THR A 131 3.17 15.87 22.22
C THR A 131 3.47 17.10 23.08
N LEU A 132 4.13 18.08 22.48
CA LEU A 132 4.42 19.38 23.07
C LEU A 132 3.94 20.49 22.11
N GLY A 133 2.92 21.22 22.52
CA GLY A 133 2.29 22.21 21.67
C GLY A 133 1.72 21.59 20.40
N LYS A 134 2.23 21.99 19.24
CA LYS A 134 1.84 21.48 17.93
C LYS A 134 2.87 20.51 17.31
N THR A 135 3.78 20.04 18.14
CA THR A 135 4.80 19.07 17.73
C THR A 135 4.55 17.73 18.41
N THR A 136 4.52 16.65 17.65
CA THR A 136 4.37 15.28 18.15
C THR A 136 5.52 14.41 17.65
N ALA A 137 6.17 13.71 18.57
CA ALA A 137 7.10 12.64 18.28
C ALA A 137 6.46 11.27 18.56
N LYS A 138 6.65 10.29 17.68
CA LYS A 138 6.21 8.90 17.85
C LYS A 138 7.39 7.99 17.57
N VAL A 139 7.76 7.15 18.55
CA VAL A 139 8.93 6.28 18.47
C VAL A 139 8.56 4.85 18.81
N GLY A 140 8.97 3.90 17.98
CA GLY A 140 8.72 2.47 18.14
C GLY A 140 8.13 1.84 16.89
N ARG A 141 7.58 0.63 17.06
CA ARG A 141 6.88 -0.08 15.98
C ARG A 141 5.54 0.58 15.69
N GLN A 142 5.26 0.89 14.44
CA GLN A 142 4.10 1.68 14.05
C GLN A 142 3.67 1.47 12.61
N PHE A 143 2.39 1.68 12.33
CA PHE A 143 1.90 1.82 10.97
C PHE A 143 2.22 3.23 10.46
N ILE A 144 2.76 3.29 9.25
CA ILE A 144 3.05 4.55 8.55
C ILE A 144 2.20 4.61 7.29
N ALA A 145 1.72 5.81 6.97
CA ALA A 145 0.96 6.07 5.77
C ALA A 145 1.38 7.41 5.17
N SER A 146 2.24 7.35 4.18
CA SER A 146 2.70 8.50 3.39
C SER A 146 2.87 8.10 1.92
N PRO A 147 3.01 9.04 0.99
CA PRO A 147 3.22 8.71 -0.42
C PRO A 147 4.40 7.77 -0.70
N LEU A 148 5.51 7.90 0.04
CA LEU A 148 6.73 7.13 -0.19
C LEU A 148 7.03 6.08 0.89
N VAL A 149 6.37 6.12 2.05
CA VAL A 149 6.52 5.11 3.11
C VAL A 149 5.13 4.73 3.57
N ASN A 150 4.67 3.52 3.23
CA ASN A 150 3.28 3.19 3.48
C ASN A 150 3.08 1.70 3.81
N SER A 151 2.54 1.47 5.01
CA SER A 151 2.13 0.16 5.52
C SER A 151 0.88 -0.33 4.78
N SER A 152 1.02 -1.31 3.91
CA SER A 152 -0.12 -1.89 3.21
C SER A 152 -1.02 -2.67 4.17
N GLY A 153 -2.32 -2.40 4.11
CA GLY A 153 -3.36 -3.16 4.82
C GLY A 153 -4.21 -4.03 3.90
N SER A 154 -3.77 -4.28 2.67
CA SER A 154 -4.52 -5.03 1.66
C SER A 154 -4.52 -6.55 1.88
N ARG A 155 -3.76 -7.03 2.86
CA ARG A 155 -3.65 -8.44 3.27
C ARG A 155 -4.05 -8.59 4.74
N MET A 156 -4.13 -9.86 5.21
CA MET A 156 -4.60 -10.15 6.58
C MET A 156 -3.74 -9.47 7.65
N ILE A 157 -2.42 -9.49 7.49
CA ILE A 157 -1.48 -8.76 8.34
C ILE A 157 -1.08 -7.46 7.65
N LYS A 158 -1.33 -6.36 8.32
CA LYS A 158 -0.90 -5.03 7.88
C LYS A 158 0.59 -4.87 8.17
N GLU A 159 1.33 -4.36 7.20
CA GLU A 159 2.75 -4.05 7.31
C GLU A 159 3.02 -2.98 8.38
N ALA A 160 4.20 -3.01 8.98
CA ALA A 160 4.61 -2.05 9.98
C ALA A 160 6.10 -1.71 9.88
N PHE A 161 6.48 -0.56 10.44
CA PHE A 161 7.85 -0.08 10.49
C PHE A 161 8.29 0.14 11.95
N GLN A 162 9.54 -0.18 12.27
CA GLN A 162 10.18 0.31 13.47
C GLN A 162 10.79 1.67 13.13
N ALA A 163 10.26 2.74 13.73
CA ALA A 163 10.53 4.08 13.26
C ALA A 163 10.46 5.13 14.38
N ALA A 164 11.09 6.27 14.13
CA ALA A 164 10.88 7.52 14.84
C ALA A 164 10.30 8.53 13.86
N VAL A 165 9.16 9.14 14.19
CA VAL A 165 8.46 10.12 13.35
C VAL A 165 8.21 11.38 14.16
N LEU A 166 8.52 12.53 13.59
CA LEU A 166 8.25 13.87 14.12
C LEU A 166 7.26 14.58 13.20
N ILE A 167 6.22 15.17 13.79
CA ILE A 167 5.20 15.92 13.07
C ILE A 167 5.06 17.29 13.73
N ASN A 168 5.06 18.35 12.92
CA ASN A 168 4.87 19.72 13.38
C ASN A 168 3.80 20.42 12.54
N THR A 169 2.92 21.18 13.22
CA THR A 169 1.84 21.97 12.61
C THR A 169 1.87 23.42 13.08
N ASP A 170 3.03 23.96 13.47
CA ASP A 170 3.16 25.37 13.89
C ASP A 170 2.96 26.35 12.73
N LEU A 171 3.39 25.97 11.53
CA LEU A 171 3.16 26.78 10.34
C LEU A 171 1.68 26.72 9.92
N PRO A 172 1.02 27.87 9.69
CA PRO A 172 -0.38 27.90 9.26
C PRO A 172 -0.61 27.06 8.00
N ASN A 173 -1.68 26.26 8.03
CA ASN A 173 -2.08 25.38 6.91
C ASN A 173 -0.96 24.45 6.38
N THR A 174 0.08 24.22 7.19
CA THR A 174 1.24 23.42 6.78
C THR A 174 1.52 22.35 7.83
N THR A 175 1.70 21.12 7.37
CA THR A 175 2.19 20.02 8.20
C THR A 175 3.57 19.62 7.69
N LEU A 176 4.54 19.59 8.59
CA LEU A 176 5.89 19.10 8.34
C LEU A 176 6.04 17.73 9.01
N VAL A 177 6.70 16.81 8.33
CA VAL A 177 7.00 15.47 8.84
C VAL A 177 8.46 15.16 8.60
N ALA A 178 9.12 14.59 9.61
CA ALA A 178 10.43 13.96 9.46
C ALA A 178 10.37 12.55 10.07
N GLY A 179 11.07 11.59 9.48
CA GLY A 179 11.03 10.21 9.94
C GLY A 179 12.34 9.47 9.69
N TYR A 180 12.59 8.49 10.57
CA TYR A 180 13.66 7.50 10.45
C TYR A 180 13.07 6.12 10.68
N SER A 181 13.50 5.13 9.92
CA SER A 181 13.15 3.72 10.11
C SER A 181 14.36 2.83 9.89
N ASP A 182 14.49 1.78 10.71
CA ASP A 182 15.59 0.80 10.65
C ASP A 182 15.12 -0.64 10.45
N LYS A 183 13.81 -0.90 10.57
CA LYS A 183 13.25 -2.25 10.37
C LYS A 183 11.84 -2.19 9.79
N PHE A 184 11.52 -3.24 9.06
CA PHE A 184 10.21 -3.45 8.45
C PHE A 184 9.64 -4.82 8.86
N GLN A 185 8.33 -4.87 9.02
CA GLN A 185 7.55 -6.09 9.17
C GLN A 185 6.68 -6.28 7.93
N GLY A 186 6.90 -7.36 7.21
CA GLY A 186 6.09 -7.75 6.06
C GLY A 186 4.74 -8.35 6.43
N ARG A 187 4.17 -9.14 5.53
CA ARG A 187 2.82 -9.73 5.66
C ARG A 187 2.83 -11.13 6.25
N THR A 188 3.88 -11.90 5.97
CA THR A 188 4.11 -13.28 6.45
C THR A 188 5.60 -13.49 6.66
N SER A 189 6.02 -14.64 7.20
CA SER A 189 7.45 -15.00 7.29
C SER A 189 8.10 -15.23 5.91
N ASP A 190 7.28 -15.49 4.89
CA ASP A 190 7.71 -15.83 3.53
C ASP A 190 7.41 -14.73 2.50
N TYR A 191 7.17 -13.49 2.97
CA TYR A 191 6.81 -12.36 2.08
C TYR A 191 7.93 -12.00 1.07
N ASP A 192 9.16 -12.39 1.35
CA ASP A 192 10.35 -12.21 0.52
C ASP A 192 10.61 -13.40 -0.43
N LYS A 193 9.82 -14.48 -0.33
CA LYS A 193 10.02 -15.68 -1.12
C LYS A 193 9.04 -15.74 -2.28
N SER A 194 9.58 -15.98 -3.46
CA SER A 194 8.78 -16.22 -4.68
C SER A 194 8.12 -17.61 -4.69
N VAL A 195 8.61 -18.53 -3.87
CA VAL A 195 8.07 -19.87 -3.67
C VAL A 195 8.18 -20.24 -2.21
N ALA A 196 7.06 -20.46 -1.58
CA ALA A 196 7.02 -21.05 -0.26
C ALA A 196 6.84 -22.56 -0.37
N GLY A 197 7.66 -23.25 0.34
CA GLY A 197 7.55 -24.70 0.47
C GLY A 197 7.03 -25.08 1.85
N GLY A 198 5.85 -24.65 2.26
CA GLY A 198 5.41 -25.10 3.55
C GLY A 198 4.52 -24.18 4.37
N ASP A 199 4.56 -24.31 5.68
CA ASP A 199 3.78 -23.53 6.62
C ASP A 199 4.44 -22.16 6.86
N SER A 200 3.89 -21.11 6.26
CA SER A 200 4.28 -19.74 6.54
C SER A 200 3.79 -19.32 7.92
N GLU A 201 4.61 -18.56 8.62
CA GLU A 201 4.36 -18.05 9.97
C GLU A 201 4.09 -16.54 9.96
N MET A 202 3.92 -15.97 11.15
CA MET A 202 3.81 -14.52 11.30
C MET A 202 5.14 -13.83 10.97
N PRO A 203 5.08 -12.62 10.38
CA PRO A 203 6.27 -11.87 10.04
C PRO A 203 6.99 -11.36 11.30
N SER A 204 8.28 -11.12 11.17
CA SER A 204 9.11 -10.46 12.17
C SER A 204 9.63 -9.12 11.65
N PHE A 205 10.11 -8.25 12.56
CA PHE A 205 10.80 -7.02 12.18
C PHE A 205 12.24 -7.32 11.81
N LYS A 206 12.61 -7.07 10.56
CA LYS A 206 13.95 -7.29 10.02
C LYS A 206 14.54 -5.98 9.48
N LYS A 207 15.88 -5.90 9.35
CA LYS A 207 16.57 -4.84 8.61
C LYS A 207 16.45 -5.05 7.10
N GLU A 208 15.25 -5.24 6.64
CA GLU A 208 14.87 -5.49 5.24
C GLU A 208 13.65 -4.64 4.94
N ALA A 209 13.52 -4.16 3.71
CA ALA A 209 12.34 -3.44 3.25
C ALA A 209 11.94 -3.87 1.86
N VAL A 210 10.65 -3.76 1.57
CA VAL A 210 10.13 -3.82 0.22
C VAL A 210 10.36 -2.46 -0.43
N PHE A 211 11.09 -2.45 -1.56
CA PHE A 211 11.08 -1.33 -2.49
C PHE A 211 10.00 -1.59 -3.54
N TYR A 212 8.84 -0.98 -3.32
CA TYR A 212 7.72 -1.15 -4.23
C TYR A 212 8.04 -0.48 -5.58
N GLY A 213 7.74 -1.17 -6.67
CA GLY A 213 8.10 -0.74 -8.02
C GLY A 213 9.29 -1.51 -8.64
N THR A 214 9.93 -2.42 -7.91
CA THR A 214 11.04 -3.24 -8.42
C THR A 214 10.60 -4.50 -9.16
N GLY A 215 9.30 -4.72 -9.29
CA GLY A 215 8.71 -5.94 -9.82
C GLY A 215 8.39 -6.96 -8.72
N SER A 216 7.53 -7.88 -9.04
CA SER A 216 7.10 -8.95 -8.13
C SER A 216 7.15 -10.28 -8.86
N ALA A 217 7.89 -11.22 -8.33
CA ALA A 217 7.87 -12.58 -8.81
C ALA A 217 6.76 -13.37 -8.09
N ASN A 218 5.73 -13.82 -8.83
CA ASN A 218 4.68 -14.74 -8.32
C ASN A 218 3.95 -14.29 -7.05
N GLY A 219 3.74 -12.98 -6.88
CA GLY A 219 3.04 -12.41 -5.73
C GLY A 219 3.92 -12.15 -4.49
N GLY A 220 5.19 -12.57 -4.50
CA GLY A 220 6.18 -12.16 -3.52
C GLY A 220 6.66 -10.73 -3.76
N SER A 221 7.22 -10.09 -2.76
CA SER A 221 7.80 -8.75 -2.87
C SER A 221 9.32 -8.84 -2.96
N ASN A 222 9.93 -8.00 -3.81
CA ASN A 222 11.38 -7.85 -3.78
C ASN A 222 11.79 -7.13 -2.50
N VAL A 223 12.61 -7.79 -1.71
CA VAL A 223 13.05 -7.36 -0.40
C VAL A 223 14.55 -7.12 -0.44
N PHE A 224 14.97 -6.03 0.17
CA PHE A 224 16.36 -5.64 0.23
C PHE A 224 16.74 -5.30 1.66
N GLY A 225 17.92 -5.75 2.09
CA GLY A 225 18.54 -5.27 3.32
C GLY A 225 18.83 -3.76 3.22
N PHE A 226 18.81 -3.05 4.35
CA PHE A 226 19.17 -1.63 4.43
C PHE A 226 19.63 -1.28 5.85
N ASP A 227 20.48 -0.24 5.98
CA ASP A 227 20.93 0.23 7.27
C ASP A 227 19.98 1.20 7.94
N GLY A 228 19.33 2.07 7.16
CA GLY A 228 18.38 3.04 7.65
C GLY A 228 17.66 3.76 6.52
N ALA A 229 16.43 4.18 6.78
CA ALA A 229 15.63 4.99 5.87
C ALA A 229 15.22 6.30 6.55
N TYR A 230 15.41 7.41 5.85
CA TYR A 230 15.12 8.77 6.32
C TYR A 230 14.10 9.41 5.39
N THR A 231 13.11 10.09 5.94
CA THR A 231 12.11 10.79 5.13
C THR A 231 11.79 12.16 5.68
N ALA A 232 11.52 13.09 4.77
CA ALA A 232 10.97 14.40 5.09
C ALA A 232 9.79 14.70 4.17
N ALA A 233 8.70 15.26 4.72
CA ALA A 233 7.53 15.63 3.94
C ALA A 233 6.94 16.96 4.39
N ALA A 234 6.32 17.66 3.45
CA ALA A 234 5.53 18.87 3.70
C ALA A 234 4.17 18.76 3.00
N ILE A 235 3.11 19.12 3.72
CA ILE A 235 1.75 19.21 3.18
C ILE A 235 1.27 20.63 3.43
N ASN A 236 0.90 21.35 2.38
CA ASN A 236 0.43 22.73 2.45
C ASN A 236 -0.97 22.88 1.87
N LYS A 237 -1.83 23.61 2.58
CA LYS A 237 -3.22 23.92 2.23
C LYS A 237 -3.49 25.43 2.31
N SER A 238 -2.48 26.26 2.14
CA SER A 238 -2.61 27.72 2.20
C SER A 238 -3.42 28.32 1.05
N ILE A 239 -3.42 27.66 -0.10
CA ILE A 239 -4.23 28.05 -1.25
C ILE A 239 -5.59 27.36 -1.16
N PRO A 240 -6.72 28.12 -1.19
CA PRO A 240 -8.03 27.52 -1.13
C PRO A 240 -8.25 26.42 -2.18
N ASN A 241 -8.81 25.31 -1.74
CA ASN A 241 -9.10 24.13 -2.58
C ASN A 241 -7.87 23.42 -3.18
N LEU A 242 -6.65 23.86 -2.92
CA LEU A 242 -5.41 23.23 -3.36
C LEU A 242 -4.68 22.59 -2.17
N THR A 243 -4.34 21.32 -2.31
CA THR A 243 -3.39 20.64 -1.41
C THR A 243 -2.11 20.35 -2.19
N LEU A 244 -0.99 20.84 -1.69
CA LEU A 244 0.35 20.52 -2.20
C LEU A 244 1.02 19.55 -1.23
N THR A 245 1.61 18.49 -1.73
CA THR A 245 2.38 17.50 -0.95
C THR A 245 3.74 17.30 -1.61
N GLY A 246 4.81 17.43 -0.81
CA GLY A 246 6.15 17.04 -1.21
C GLY A 246 6.70 16.03 -0.21
N GLN A 247 7.40 14.99 -0.68
CA GLN A 247 8.09 14.04 0.17
C GLN A 247 9.40 13.59 -0.46
N TYR A 248 10.41 13.42 0.36
CA TYR A 248 11.69 12.84 0.03
C TYR A 248 11.94 11.63 0.92
N LEU A 249 12.47 10.54 0.33
CA LEU A 249 12.90 9.33 1.02
C LEU A 249 14.33 9.01 0.60
N PHE A 250 15.21 8.89 1.58
CA PHE A 250 16.58 8.41 1.44
C PHE A 250 16.71 7.07 2.15
N VAL A 251 17.21 6.06 1.47
CA VAL A 251 17.49 4.73 2.04
C VAL A 251 18.97 4.44 1.89
N ASN A 252 19.63 4.28 3.02
CA ASN A 252 21.06 4.10 3.11
C ASN A 252 21.45 2.62 3.02
N ALA A 253 22.53 2.34 2.30
CA ALA A 253 23.19 1.05 2.20
C ALA A 253 22.21 -0.10 1.84
N VAL A 254 21.49 0.07 0.73
CA VAL A 254 20.62 -0.98 0.20
C VAL A 254 21.46 -2.15 -0.27
N GLU A 255 21.25 -3.33 0.32
CA GLU A 255 22.01 -4.55 0.02
C GLU A 255 21.54 -5.20 -1.30
N LEU A 256 21.89 -4.56 -2.41
CA LEU A 256 21.83 -5.12 -3.76
C LEU A 256 23.27 -5.36 -4.24
N THR A 257 24.00 -6.35 -3.72
CA THR A 257 25.42 -6.58 -4.10
C THR A 257 26.33 -5.35 -3.88
N ASN A 258 26.93 -5.20 -2.71
CA ASN A 258 27.89 -4.18 -2.28
C ASN A 258 27.34 -2.83 -1.76
N GLY A 259 26.05 -2.75 -1.43
CA GLY A 259 25.47 -1.56 -0.81
C GLY A 259 25.43 -0.32 -1.74
N GLY A 260 24.32 0.38 -1.73
CA GLY A 260 24.14 1.63 -2.43
C GLY A 260 22.98 2.40 -1.81
N ASP A 261 22.91 3.69 -2.06
CA ASP A 261 21.83 4.51 -1.52
C ASP A 261 20.72 4.68 -2.55
N ALA A 262 19.48 4.70 -2.10
CA ALA A 262 18.33 5.05 -2.94
C ALA A 262 17.68 6.34 -2.47
N ASN A 263 17.41 7.22 -3.41
CA ASN A 263 16.74 8.50 -3.22
C ASN A 263 15.43 8.46 -3.98
N VAL A 264 14.29 8.73 -3.32
CA VAL A 264 12.97 8.78 -3.96
C VAL A 264 12.31 10.11 -3.66
N PHE A 265 11.80 10.73 -4.70
CA PHE A 265 11.17 12.05 -4.67
C PHE A 265 9.70 11.94 -5.01
N TYR A 266 8.88 12.74 -4.36
CA TYR A 266 7.45 12.82 -4.63
C TYR A 266 6.97 14.27 -4.53
N ALA A 267 6.17 14.69 -5.50
CA ALA A 267 5.42 15.93 -5.46
C ALA A 267 4.00 15.70 -5.98
N GLU A 268 3.00 16.26 -5.31
CA GLU A 268 1.59 16.14 -5.70
C GLU A 268 0.86 17.46 -5.49
N GLY A 269 0.02 17.81 -6.46
CA GLY A 269 -0.98 18.85 -6.37
C GLY A 269 -2.37 18.26 -6.55
N ASN A 270 -3.28 18.54 -5.60
CA ASN A 270 -4.69 18.16 -5.67
C ASN A 270 -5.55 19.42 -5.62
N TYR A 271 -6.23 19.74 -6.70
CA TYR A 271 -7.11 20.89 -6.81
C TYR A 271 -8.57 20.46 -6.94
N VAL A 272 -9.43 21.02 -6.10
CA VAL A 272 -10.86 20.73 -6.06
C VAL A 272 -11.64 21.99 -6.45
N VAL A 273 -12.32 21.98 -7.59
CA VAL A 273 -13.23 23.07 -7.98
C VAL A 273 -14.63 22.74 -7.48
N PRO A 274 -15.16 23.44 -6.45
CA PRO A 274 -16.52 23.24 -6.00
C PRO A 274 -17.50 23.86 -7.00
N LEU A 275 -18.43 23.07 -7.48
CA LEU A 275 -19.55 23.48 -8.32
C LEU A 275 -20.85 23.27 -7.55
N SER A 276 -21.97 23.85 -8.01
CA SER A 276 -23.24 23.86 -7.25
C SER A 276 -23.75 22.46 -6.86
N ASN A 277 -23.55 21.44 -7.69
CA ASN A 277 -24.09 20.09 -7.51
C ASN A 277 -23.03 18.97 -7.66
N MET A 278 -21.76 19.33 -7.86
CA MET A 278 -20.65 18.39 -8.00
C MET A 278 -19.33 19.06 -7.66
N LYS A 279 -18.25 18.28 -7.62
CA LYS A 279 -16.86 18.76 -7.52
C LYS A 279 -16.08 18.29 -8.72
N LEU A 280 -15.32 19.18 -9.35
CA LEU A 280 -14.29 18.81 -10.33
C LEU A 280 -12.97 18.58 -9.57
N LEU A 281 -12.28 17.49 -9.87
CA LEU A 281 -11.01 17.10 -9.30
C LEU A 281 -9.94 17.18 -10.39
N ILE A 282 -8.82 17.85 -10.08
CA ILE A 282 -7.65 17.96 -10.95
C ILE A 282 -6.44 17.64 -10.12
N ASP A 283 -5.78 16.53 -10.43
CA ASP A 283 -4.63 16.05 -9.69
C ASP A 283 -3.44 15.85 -10.62
N ALA A 284 -2.25 16.15 -10.13
CA ALA A 284 -0.99 15.86 -10.80
C ALA A 284 0.06 15.37 -9.81
N THR A 285 0.88 14.40 -10.21
CA THR A 285 2.02 13.94 -9.42
C THR A 285 3.26 13.77 -10.26
N TYR A 286 4.39 14.00 -9.59
CA TYR A 286 5.72 13.59 -10.02
C TYR A 286 6.29 12.62 -8.99
N ARG A 287 6.96 11.58 -9.49
CA ARG A 287 7.78 10.68 -8.69
C ARG A 287 9.07 10.38 -9.44
N GLY A 288 10.20 10.41 -8.74
CA GLY A 288 11.50 10.09 -9.32
C GLY A 288 12.33 9.28 -8.35
N SER A 289 13.24 8.46 -8.86
CA SER A 289 14.23 7.73 -8.06
C SER A 289 15.63 7.91 -8.62
N ARG A 290 16.64 7.86 -7.74
CA ARG A 290 18.07 7.96 -8.07
C ARG A 290 18.85 7.05 -7.15
N THR A 291 19.91 6.46 -7.65
CA THR A 291 20.80 5.52 -6.92
C THR A 291 22.22 6.09 -6.84
N SER A 292 23.11 5.52 -6.06
CA SER A 292 24.41 6.12 -5.75
C SER A 292 25.61 5.25 -6.08
N ASN A 293 25.44 4.03 -6.60
CA ASN A 293 26.59 3.25 -7.02
C ASN A 293 26.35 2.45 -8.30
N ALA A 294 27.43 2.17 -9.04
CA ALA A 294 27.39 1.52 -10.35
C ALA A 294 26.67 0.15 -10.35
N THR A 295 26.68 -0.59 -9.25
CA THR A 295 25.99 -1.88 -9.16
C THR A 295 24.48 -1.68 -9.03
N PHE A 296 24.07 -0.72 -8.19
CA PHE A 296 22.65 -0.40 -8.05
C PHE A 296 22.11 0.28 -9.33
N ASP A 297 22.92 1.15 -9.93
CA ASP A 297 22.61 1.84 -11.19
C ASP A 297 22.39 0.84 -12.33
N SER A 298 23.08 -0.31 -12.29
CA SER A 298 22.93 -1.38 -13.31
C SER A 298 21.54 -2.06 -13.33
N PHE A 299 20.71 -1.83 -12.32
CA PHE A 299 19.31 -2.29 -12.29
C PHE A 299 18.33 -1.30 -12.94
N HIS A 300 18.83 -0.13 -13.37
CA HIS A 300 18.07 0.87 -14.10
C HIS A 300 16.75 1.26 -13.45
N VAL A 301 16.83 1.73 -12.20
CA VAL A 301 15.69 2.19 -11.37
C VAL A 301 15.75 3.69 -11.08
N GLU A 302 16.42 4.45 -11.94
CA GLU A 302 16.58 5.90 -11.82
C GLU A 302 15.55 6.69 -12.66
N GLY A 303 14.36 6.15 -12.79
CA GLY A 303 13.30 6.71 -13.61
C GLY A 303 12.55 7.87 -12.97
N ASP A 304 11.83 8.54 -13.85
CA ASP A 304 10.86 9.60 -13.54
C ASP A 304 9.46 9.15 -13.99
N MET A 305 8.46 9.40 -13.16
CA MET A 305 7.06 9.11 -13.43
C MET A 305 6.22 10.36 -13.27
N TYR A 306 5.47 10.69 -14.29
CA TYR A 306 4.49 11.77 -14.29
C TYR A 306 3.08 11.22 -14.37
N GLN A 307 2.17 11.79 -13.62
CA GLN A 307 0.78 11.34 -13.61
C GLN A 307 -0.17 12.53 -13.56
N GLY A 308 -1.30 12.39 -14.24
CA GLY A 308 -2.42 13.32 -14.17
C GLY A 308 -3.73 12.59 -13.97
N ARG A 309 -4.67 13.20 -13.26
CA ARG A 309 -6.05 12.73 -13.13
C ARG A 309 -7.02 13.89 -13.17
N ILE A 310 -8.09 13.72 -13.93
CA ILE A 310 -9.25 14.60 -13.90
C ILE A 310 -10.48 13.77 -13.50
N GLY A 311 -11.37 14.34 -12.71
CA GLY A 311 -12.56 13.60 -12.27
C GLY A 311 -13.67 14.52 -11.78
N ILE A 312 -14.84 13.93 -11.66
CA ILE A 312 -16.01 14.53 -11.02
C ILE A 312 -16.40 13.70 -9.81
N SER A 313 -16.92 14.35 -8.79
CA SER A 313 -17.47 13.68 -7.60
C SER A 313 -18.74 14.36 -7.10
N GLU A 314 -19.52 13.61 -6.32
CA GLU A 314 -20.76 14.05 -5.70
C GLU A 314 -21.90 14.41 -6.71
N LEU A 315 -21.78 14.04 -7.99
CA LEU A 315 -22.84 14.29 -8.99
C LEU A 315 -23.99 13.29 -8.80
N ALA A 316 -24.99 13.63 -8.01
CA ALA A 316 -26.15 12.77 -7.71
C ALA A 316 -25.77 11.33 -7.27
N GLY A 317 -24.64 11.17 -6.58
CA GLY A 317 -24.08 9.88 -6.17
C GLY A 317 -23.01 9.34 -7.10
N PHE A 318 -22.89 9.83 -8.33
CA PHE A 318 -21.85 9.42 -9.28
C PHE A 318 -20.49 10.07 -8.95
N ASN A 319 -19.44 9.28 -9.16
CA ASN A 319 -18.05 9.72 -9.22
C ASN A 319 -17.44 9.09 -10.46
N ALA A 320 -16.67 9.85 -11.22
CA ALA A 320 -15.95 9.34 -12.38
C ALA A 320 -14.60 10.01 -12.50
N SER A 321 -13.60 9.30 -13.00
CA SER A 321 -12.29 9.90 -13.29
C SER A 321 -11.59 9.22 -14.45
N PHE A 322 -10.71 9.99 -15.09
CA PHE A 322 -9.72 9.52 -16.03
C PHE A 322 -8.34 9.86 -15.51
N ALA A 323 -7.42 8.91 -15.57
CA ALA A 323 -6.03 9.10 -15.18
C ALA A 323 -5.09 8.59 -16.27
N TYR A 324 -3.94 9.25 -16.36
CA TYR A 324 -2.81 8.88 -17.20
C TYR A 324 -1.52 8.90 -16.39
N SER A 325 -0.61 7.99 -16.67
CA SER A 325 0.76 8.01 -16.15
C SER A 325 1.75 7.56 -17.23
N THR A 326 2.97 8.11 -17.16
CA THR A 326 4.08 7.74 -18.02
C THR A 326 5.37 7.62 -17.21
N VAL A 327 6.23 6.70 -17.60
CA VAL A 327 7.52 6.41 -16.96
C VAL A 327 8.65 6.53 -18.00
N SER A 328 9.84 6.97 -17.57
CA SER A 328 11.04 7.06 -18.41
C SER A 328 11.27 5.81 -19.27
N SER A 329 11.81 5.99 -20.48
CA SER A 329 11.92 4.94 -21.48
C SER A 329 12.83 3.77 -21.08
N ASP A 330 13.94 4.04 -20.40
CA ASP A 330 14.97 3.05 -20.11
C ASP A 330 15.22 2.84 -18.62
N GLN A 331 14.39 3.45 -17.77
CA GLN A 331 14.54 3.46 -16.32
C GLN A 331 13.19 3.24 -15.64
N SER A 332 13.08 2.24 -14.79
CA SER A 332 11.93 2.07 -13.91
C SER A 332 11.98 3.04 -12.74
N VAL A 333 10.86 3.28 -12.08
CA VAL A 333 10.78 4.18 -10.93
C VAL A 333 10.43 3.41 -9.65
N LEU A 334 11.19 3.68 -8.58
CA LEU A 334 10.87 3.16 -7.25
C LEU A 334 9.64 3.91 -6.70
N LEU A 335 8.64 3.18 -6.28
CA LEU A 335 7.41 3.77 -5.74
C LEU A 335 7.54 4.20 -4.27
N GLY A 336 8.49 3.61 -3.55
CA GLY A 336 8.77 3.88 -2.14
C GLY A 336 8.94 2.59 -1.32
N ALA A 337 8.88 2.72 0.00
CA ALA A 337 9.07 1.62 0.96
C ALA A 337 7.74 1.06 1.48
N GLY A 338 7.64 -0.26 1.60
CA GLY A 338 6.42 -1.02 1.86
C GLY A 338 5.58 -1.23 0.60
N ASN A 339 4.51 -2.02 0.68
CA ASN A 339 3.60 -2.30 -0.45
C ASN A 339 2.38 -1.36 -0.51
N GLY A 340 2.43 -0.25 0.21
CA GLY A 340 1.32 0.72 0.27
C GLY A 340 1.41 1.93 -0.65
N PRO A 341 2.57 2.35 -1.22
CA PRO A 341 2.61 3.40 -2.22
C PRO A 341 1.72 3.08 -3.42
N THR A 342 1.07 4.09 -4.00
CA THR A 342 0.10 3.89 -5.08
C THR A 342 0.28 4.91 -6.20
N THR A 343 -0.35 4.66 -7.36
CA THR A 343 -0.40 5.53 -8.53
C THR A 343 -1.85 5.81 -8.92
N TYR A 344 -2.10 6.85 -9.72
CA TYR A 344 -3.46 7.14 -10.18
C TYR A 344 -3.99 6.09 -11.16
N THR A 345 -3.10 5.43 -11.88
CA THR A 345 -3.43 4.42 -12.90
C THR A 345 -3.38 2.98 -12.39
N ALA A 346 -3.06 2.77 -11.10
CA ALA A 346 -3.02 1.44 -10.51
C ALA A 346 -4.34 0.68 -10.69
N PRO A 347 -4.33 -0.58 -11.19
CA PRO A 347 -5.47 -1.48 -11.11
C PRO A 347 -5.91 -1.73 -9.67
N LEU A 348 -7.13 -2.19 -9.49
CA LEU A 348 -7.75 -2.36 -8.16
C LEU A 348 -7.02 -3.39 -7.29
N ILE A 349 -6.68 -4.53 -7.89
CA ILE A 349 -6.13 -5.70 -7.19
C ILE A 349 -4.62 -5.83 -7.40
N LYS A 350 -4.14 -5.73 -8.64
CA LYS A 350 -2.71 -5.83 -8.97
C LYS A 350 -1.90 -4.68 -8.39
N GLY A 351 -2.51 -3.49 -8.25
CA GLY A 351 -1.87 -2.36 -7.59
C GLY A 351 -0.90 -1.58 -8.48
N ALA A 352 -0.08 -0.74 -7.86
CA ALA A 352 0.71 0.27 -8.55
C ALA A 352 1.97 -0.27 -9.24
N GLU A 353 2.44 -1.43 -8.85
CA GLU A 353 3.70 -2.00 -9.34
C GLU A 353 3.71 -2.21 -10.86
N VAL A 354 2.58 -2.62 -11.43
CA VAL A 354 2.43 -2.82 -12.88
C VAL A 354 2.46 -1.54 -13.71
N THR A 355 2.50 -0.36 -13.05
CA THR A 355 2.53 0.95 -13.73
C THR A 355 3.84 1.70 -13.53
N SER A 356 4.85 1.12 -12.86
CA SER A 356 6.11 1.78 -12.49
C SER A 356 7.33 1.30 -13.28
N GLY A 357 7.13 0.37 -14.20
CA GLY A 357 8.19 -0.16 -15.05
C GLY A 357 8.68 0.83 -16.09
N ALA A 358 9.92 0.62 -16.58
CA ALA A 358 10.49 1.42 -17.65
C ALA A 358 9.60 1.38 -18.90
N ASN A 359 9.54 2.52 -19.60
CA ASN A 359 8.79 2.69 -20.85
C ASN A 359 7.30 2.32 -20.73
N THR A 360 6.68 2.70 -19.61
CA THR A 360 5.27 2.37 -19.32
C THR A 360 4.38 3.59 -19.48
N ASP A 361 3.37 3.46 -20.33
CA ASP A 361 2.22 4.36 -20.42
C ASP A 361 0.97 3.65 -19.90
N ALA A 362 0.29 4.25 -18.93
CA ALA A 362 -0.93 3.66 -18.38
C ALA A 362 -2.10 4.64 -18.37
N TYR A 363 -3.28 4.12 -18.68
CA TYR A 363 -4.54 4.84 -18.75
C TYR A 363 -5.57 4.15 -17.86
N LYS A 364 -6.32 4.91 -17.06
CA LYS A 364 -7.39 4.36 -16.24
C LYS A 364 -8.66 5.19 -16.31
N VAL A 365 -9.77 4.50 -16.50
CA VAL A 365 -11.13 5.05 -16.29
C VAL A 365 -11.72 4.40 -15.06
N GLU A 366 -12.32 5.20 -14.21
CA GLU A 366 -13.00 4.75 -13.00
C GLU A 366 -14.38 5.38 -12.92
N VAL A 367 -15.42 4.59 -12.62
CA VAL A 367 -16.79 5.07 -12.38
C VAL A 367 -17.32 4.42 -11.11
N GLY A 368 -17.85 5.22 -10.21
CA GLY A 368 -18.45 4.75 -8.96
C GLY A 368 -19.82 5.38 -8.73
N TYR A 369 -20.65 4.68 -7.95
CA TYR A 369 -21.95 5.17 -7.51
C TYR A 369 -22.20 4.90 -6.03
N ASP A 370 -22.63 5.93 -5.32
CA ASP A 370 -23.08 5.86 -3.92
C ASP A 370 -24.62 5.80 -3.89
N PHE A 371 -25.15 4.63 -3.55
CA PHE A 371 -26.60 4.35 -3.55
C PHE A 371 -27.35 5.04 -2.42
N THR A 372 -26.67 5.71 -1.49
CA THR A 372 -27.34 6.55 -0.48
C THR A 372 -28.26 7.59 -1.10
N LYS A 373 -27.93 8.08 -2.30
CA LYS A 373 -28.73 9.05 -3.03
C LYS A 373 -30.06 8.51 -3.54
N VAL A 374 -30.20 7.19 -3.65
CA VAL A 374 -31.44 6.50 -4.06
C VAL A 374 -32.03 5.65 -2.92
N GLY A 375 -31.62 5.94 -1.67
CA GLY A 375 -32.22 5.35 -0.47
C GLY A 375 -31.56 4.08 0.06
N VAL A 376 -30.50 3.58 -0.58
CA VAL A 376 -29.75 2.41 -0.09
C VAL A 376 -28.46 2.88 0.59
N THR A 377 -28.60 3.29 1.84
CA THR A 377 -27.50 3.83 2.64
C THR A 377 -26.40 2.78 2.86
N GLY A 378 -25.15 3.19 2.62
CA GLY A 378 -23.95 2.36 2.85
C GLY A 378 -23.54 1.51 1.65
N LEU A 379 -24.40 1.32 0.64
CA LEU A 379 -24.05 0.57 -0.57
C LEU A 379 -23.31 1.46 -1.57
N LYS A 380 -22.16 0.97 -2.06
CA LYS A 380 -21.32 1.61 -3.07
C LYS A 380 -20.85 0.59 -4.09
N VAL A 381 -20.79 1.01 -5.35
CA VAL A 381 -20.26 0.20 -6.45
C VAL A 381 -19.19 0.98 -7.19
N LEU A 382 -18.16 0.30 -7.65
CA LEU A 382 -17.05 0.84 -8.43
C LEU A 382 -16.75 -0.09 -9.60
N GLY A 383 -16.53 0.48 -10.78
CA GLY A 383 -15.97 -0.19 -11.94
C GLY A 383 -14.74 0.55 -12.42
N GLN A 384 -13.72 -0.20 -12.84
CA GLN A 384 -12.47 0.33 -13.38
C GLN A 384 -12.08 -0.40 -14.66
N TYR A 385 -11.48 0.33 -15.56
CA TYR A 385 -10.72 -0.22 -16.69
C TYR A 385 -9.35 0.44 -16.70
N THR A 386 -8.30 -0.38 -16.69
CA THR A 386 -6.92 0.09 -16.82
C THR A 386 -6.27 -0.58 -18.03
N LYS A 387 -5.62 0.21 -18.87
CA LYS A 387 -4.78 -0.24 -19.99
C LYS A 387 -3.36 0.23 -19.74
N ILE A 388 -2.41 -0.68 -19.90
CA ILE A 388 -0.98 -0.44 -19.72
C ILE A 388 -0.28 -0.89 -20.99
N ASN A 389 0.46 0.02 -21.62
CA ASN A 389 1.39 -0.28 -22.68
C ASN A 389 2.79 -0.16 -22.07
N GLN A 390 3.58 -1.21 -22.16
CA GLN A 390 4.96 -1.20 -21.71
C GLN A 390 5.84 -1.69 -22.86
N ASP A 391 6.65 -0.79 -23.41
CA ASP A 391 7.56 -1.14 -24.49
C ASP A 391 8.89 -1.64 -23.90
N LYS A 392 9.55 -2.52 -24.63
CA LYS A 392 10.85 -3.05 -24.23
C LYS A 392 11.88 -1.90 -24.13
N PRO A 393 12.64 -1.80 -23.03
CA PRO A 393 13.74 -0.85 -22.93
C PRO A 393 14.80 -1.07 -24.02
N THR A 394 15.40 0.01 -24.48
CA THR A 394 16.41 -0.03 -25.55
C THR A 394 17.82 -0.34 -25.04
N ILE A 395 18.06 -0.12 -23.75
CA ILE A 395 19.36 -0.35 -23.12
C ILE A 395 19.65 -1.84 -22.91
N THR A 396 20.94 -2.15 -22.86
CA THR A 396 21.42 -3.51 -22.53
C THR A 396 21.64 -3.61 -21.01
N GLY A 397 21.14 -4.69 -20.40
CA GLY A 397 21.29 -4.92 -18.97
C GLY A 397 19.99 -5.41 -18.32
N THR A 398 20.00 -5.52 -17.01
CA THR A 398 18.82 -5.91 -16.24
C THR A 398 18.06 -4.66 -15.82
N VAL A 399 16.95 -4.35 -16.47
CA VAL A 399 16.02 -3.30 -16.01
C VAL A 399 14.98 -3.94 -15.13
N LEU A 400 14.99 -3.62 -13.84
CA LEU A 400 13.97 -4.13 -12.92
C LEU A 400 12.58 -3.65 -13.36
N ASN A 401 11.58 -4.52 -13.20
CA ASN A 401 10.19 -4.23 -13.57
C ASN A 401 10.02 -3.83 -15.06
N SER A 402 10.78 -4.46 -15.95
CA SER A 402 10.69 -4.27 -17.40
C SER A 402 10.17 -5.52 -18.11
N VAL A 403 9.93 -5.37 -19.40
CA VAL A 403 9.48 -6.44 -20.29
C VAL A 403 10.56 -6.80 -21.33
N SER A 404 10.55 -8.05 -21.77
CA SER A 404 11.50 -8.52 -22.80
C SER A 404 11.03 -8.27 -24.24
N ALA A 405 9.75 -7.95 -24.41
CA ALA A 405 9.10 -7.56 -25.66
C ALA A 405 8.01 -6.54 -25.32
N ASP A 406 7.60 -5.74 -26.31
CA ASP A 406 6.49 -4.81 -26.16
C ASP A 406 5.24 -5.56 -25.67
N THR A 407 4.60 -5.02 -24.66
CA THR A 407 3.52 -5.70 -23.93
C THR A 407 2.34 -4.77 -23.74
N GLU A 408 1.16 -5.28 -24.05
CA GLU A 408 -0.11 -4.65 -23.69
C GLU A 408 -0.76 -5.43 -22.55
N SER A 409 -1.20 -4.72 -21.50
CA SER A 409 -1.95 -5.32 -20.40
C SER A 409 -3.25 -4.57 -20.17
N THR A 410 -4.34 -5.29 -19.97
CA THR A 410 -5.65 -4.71 -19.67
C THR A 410 -6.21 -5.31 -18.39
N TYR A 411 -6.88 -4.49 -17.60
CA TYR A 411 -7.47 -4.85 -16.32
C TYR A 411 -8.91 -4.36 -16.27
N TRP A 412 -9.85 -5.28 -16.10
CA TRP A 412 -11.23 -4.99 -15.80
C TRP A 412 -11.48 -5.29 -14.33
N SER A 413 -11.82 -4.28 -13.56
CA SER A 413 -11.99 -4.44 -12.11
C SER A 413 -13.34 -3.92 -11.66
N GLY A 414 -13.90 -4.56 -10.64
CA GLY A 414 -15.13 -4.12 -10.00
C GLY A 414 -15.10 -4.33 -8.49
N GLN A 415 -15.81 -3.46 -7.78
CA GLN A 415 -16.00 -3.55 -6.34
C GLN A 415 -17.44 -3.23 -5.98
N ILE A 416 -18.01 -4.03 -5.09
CA ILE A 416 -19.23 -3.73 -4.35
C ILE A 416 -18.84 -3.65 -2.88
N ALA A 417 -19.19 -2.57 -2.20
CA ALA A 417 -18.95 -2.40 -0.77
C ALA A 417 -20.24 -1.99 -0.07
N TYR A 418 -20.54 -2.63 1.06
CA TYR A 418 -21.73 -2.34 1.84
C TYR A 418 -21.39 -2.15 3.31
N ASP A 419 -21.46 -0.90 3.77
CA ASP A 419 -21.42 -0.56 5.18
C ASP A 419 -22.80 -0.82 5.77
N ILE A 420 -22.97 -1.86 6.60
CA ILE A 420 -24.27 -2.29 7.10
C ILE A 420 -24.80 -1.32 8.15
N PRO A 421 -25.90 -0.54 7.88
CA PRO A 421 -26.34 0.51 8.78
C PRO A 421 -26.82 -0.01 10.14
N SER A 422 -27.40 -1.22 10.19
CA SER A 422 -27.91 -1.85 11.40
C SER A 422 -26.81 -2.46 12.28
N LEU A 423 -25.62 -2.72 11.72
CA LEU A 423 -24.45 -3.25 12.41
C LEU A 423 -23.27 -2.32 12.20
N LYS A 424 -23.27 -1.20 12.95
CA LYS A 424 -22.22 -0.19 12.86
C LYS A 424 -20.85 -0.84 13.01
N GLY A 425 -19.95 -0.54 12.08
CA GLY A 425 -18.60 -1.10 12.06
C GLY A 425 -18.46 -2.31 11.13
N LEU A 426 -19.55 -2.96 10.69
CA LEU A 426 -19.48 -4.07 9.73
C LEU A 426 -19.54 -3.56 8.30
N THR A 427 -18.48 -3.83 7.56
CA THR A 427 -18.36 -3.61 6.11
C THR A 427 -18.19 -4.95 5.40
N LEU A 428 -19.01 -5.21 4.38
CA LEU A 428 -18.83 -6.32 3.45
C LEU A 428 -18.31 -5.75 2.13
N SER A 429 -17.35 -6.41 1.49
CA SER A 429 -16.93 -6.05 0.13
C SER A 429 -16.66 -7.27 -0.72
N LEU A 430 -16.99 -7.15 -2.00
CA LEU A 430 -16.65 -8.08 -3.07
C LEU A 430 -15.85 -7.31 -4.11
N GLU A 431 -14.67 -7.82 -4.46
CA GLU A 431 -13.79 -7.27 -5.47
C GLU A 431 -13.47 -8.35 -6.50
N TYR A 432 -13.44 -7.98 -7.76
CA TYR A 432 -13.02 -8.85 -8.84
C TYR A 432 -12.15 -8.07 -9.81
N GLU A 433 -11.10 -8.71 -10.30
CA GLU A 433 -10.25 -8.19 -11.36
C GLU A 433 -9.90 -9.29 -12.34
N ASP A 434 -10.13 -9.02 -13.61
CA ASP A 434 -9.67 -9.83 -14.75
C ASP A 434 -8.53 -9.09 -15.44
N ALA A 435 -7.37 -9.73 -15.53
CA ALA A 435 -6.15 -9.17 -16.08
C ALA A 435 -5.71 -10.00 -17.29
N LYS A 436 -5.47 -9.32 -18.41
CA LYS A 436 -4.95 -9.90 -19.63
C LYS A 436 -3.64 -9.22 -19.98
N LYS A 437 -2.59 -10.01 -20.18
CA LYS A 437 -1.28 -9.55 -20.61
C LYS A 437 -0.91 -10.19 -21.95
N GLU A 438 -0.59 -9.37 -22.93
CA GLU A 438 -0.18 -9.79 -24.26
C GLU A 438 1.28 -9.39 -24.48
N ASP A 439 2.16 -10.41 -24.63
CA ASP A 439 3.56 -10.25 -25.03
C ASP A 439 3.91 -11.35 -26.04
N THR A 440 4.83 -12.26 -25.72
CA THR A 440 5.15 -13.45 -26.54
C THR A 440 4.10 -14.54 -26.44
N ALA A 441 3.29 -14.53 -25.37
CA ALA A 441 2.14 -15.40 -25.14
C ALA A 441 1.08 -14.68 -24.33
N THR A 442 -0.20 -14.85 -24.67
CA THR A 442 -1.29 -14.24 -23.89
C THR A 442 -1.45 -14.96 -22.56
N VAL A 443 -1.36 -14.22 -21.47
CA VAL A 443 -1.61 -14.71 -20.10
C VAL A 443 -2.84 -14.02 -19.55
N ASN A 444 -3.82 -14.81 -19.13
CA ASN A 444 -4.99 -14.33 -18.42
C ASN A 444 -4.86 -14.71 -16.94
N SER A 445 -5.11 -13.76 -16.05
CA SER A 445 -5.16 -14.01 -14.62
C SER A 445 -6.36 -13.29 -14.02
N ASN A 446 -6.94 -13.85 -12.97
CA ASN A 446 -8.04 -13.20 -12.29
C ASN A 446 -7.95 -13.42 -10.78
N GLU A 447 -8.61 -12.55 -10.04
CA GLU A 447 -8.71 -12.67 -8.60
C GLU A 447 -10.06 -12.16 -8.11
N LEU A 448 -10.76 -12.99 -7.34
CA LEU A 448 -11.96 -12.64 -6.58
C LEU A 448 -11.59 -12.49 -5.12
N ARG A 449 -12.09 -11.44 -4.47
CA ARG A 449 -11.90 -11.18 -3.04
C ARG A 449 -13.24 -10.87 -2.39
N PHE A 450 -13.62 -11.65 -1.42
CA PHE A 450 -14.67 -11.29 -0.48
C PHE A 450 -14.05 -10.93 0.86
N ARG A 451 -14.49 -9.82 1.45
CA ARG A 451 -14.03 -9.37 2.76
C ARG A 451 -15.21 -8.99 3.64
N ALA A 452 -15.23 -9.52 4.85
CA ALA A 452 -16.05 -9.02 5.94
C ALA A 452 -15.13 -8.43 7.02
N ASN A 453 -15.31 -7.15 7.32
CA ASN A 453 -14.54 -6.42 8.32
C ASN A 453 -15.50 -5.83 9.35
N TYR A 454 -15.28 -6.14 10.63
CA TYR A 454 -16.02 -5.55 11.72
C TYR A 454 -15.09 -4.73 12.61
N LYS A 455 -15.30 -3.43 12.67
CA LYS A 455 -14.51 -2.48 13.48
C LYS A 455 -15.29 -2.04 14.71
N PHE A 456 -14.62 -1.98 15.85
CA PHE A 456 -15.18 -1.57 17.13
C PHE A 456 -14.20 -0.72 17.98
#